data_972b2fec59be0932ac7f918360995c79
#
_entry.id   972b2fec59be0932ac7f918360995c79
#
_cell.length_a   1.000
_cell.length_b   1.000
_cell.length_c   1.000
_cell.angle_alpha   90.00
_cell.angle_beta   90.00
_cell.angle_gamma   90.00
#
_symmetry.space_group_name_H-M   'P 1'
#
loop_
_entity.id
_entity.type
_entity.pdbx_description
1 polymer ?
#
loop_
_entity_poly.entity_id
_entity_poly.type
_entity_poly.pdbx_seq_one_letter_code
_entity_poly.pdbx_strand_id
1 'polypeptide(L)'
;CFENRAMPKAKTTASHTAVYDAYRTDSSGDFHYSNQFTCMPFALPYRPARTTPKPIVQGTQTAVVVGPPGEEIWPDKYGRVKVQFHWDREGKNDAQSSCWVRVGTLWAGKQWGVIHIPRIGQEVIVAFEEGDPDQPVIVGSVYNYEMMPPYKLPDNKTQSGMKSRSSKEGSATNFNEL
;
A
#
# COMPACT_ATOMS: atom_id res chain seq x y z
N CYS A 1 -6.25 -27.68 -38.37
CA CYS A 1 -4.95 -27.96 -39.02
C CYS A 1 -4.33 -26.64 -39.43
N PHE A 2 -3.28 -26.24 -38.73
CA PHE A 2 -2.54 -25.04 -39.09
C PHE A 2 -1.60 -25.42 -40.25
N GLU A 3 -1.83 -24.90 -41.44
CA GLU A 3 -0.85 -24.98 -42.51
C GLU A 3 0.38 -24.13 -42.12
N ASN A 4 1.52 -24.82 -41.96
CA ASN A 4 2.83 -24.18 -41.82
C ASN A 4 3.19 -23.47 -43.14
N ARG A 5 2.75 -22.23 -43.32
CA ARG A 5 3.42 -21.34 -44.25
C ARG A 5 4.75 -20.94 -43.63
N ALA A 6 5.83 -21.36 -44.26
CA ALA A 6 7.19 -21.04 -43.88
C ALA A 6 7.33 -19.52 -43.64
N MET A 7 7.62 -19.14 -42.42
CA MET A 7 7.94 -17.74 -42.10
C MET A 7 9.15 -17.30 -42.93
N PRO A 8 9.16 -16.10 -43.50
CA PRO A 8 10.35 -15.58 -44.16
C PRO A 8 11.45 -15.45 -43.07
N LYS A 9 12.66 -15.95 -43.41
CA LYS A 9 13.83 -15.85 -42.53
C LYS A 9 14.06 -14.39 -42.16
N ALA A 10 13.79 -14.02 -40.92
CA ALA A 10 13.94 -12.68 -40.40
C ALA A 10 15.41 -12.25 -40.48
N LYS A 11 15.71 -11.14 -41.12
CA LYS A 11 16.98 -10.44 -41.01
C LYS A 11 17.04 -9.82 -39.61
N THR A 12 18.20 -9.83 -39.02
CA THR A 12 18.53 -9.74 -37.58
C THR A 12 18.15 -8.45 -36.86
N THR A 13 17.35 -7.52 -37.40
CA THR A 13 17.04 -6.22 -36.78
C THR A 13 15.64 -5.68 -37.08
N ALA A 14 14.73 -6.43 -37.62
CA ALA A 14 13.38 -5.93 -37.94
C ALA A 14 12.33 -6.64 -37.11
N SER A 15 11.51 -5.87 -36.39
CA SER A 15 10.22 -6.34 -35.89
C SER A 15 9.30 -6.51 -37.09
N HIS A 16 8.77 -7.69 -37.28
CA HIS A 16 7.77 -7.94 -38.35
C HIS A 16 6.38 -7.87 -37.69
N THR A 17 5.56 -6.96 -38.20
CA THR A 17 4.12 -6.95 -37.90
C THR A 17 3.42 -7.73 -38.97
N ALA A 18 2.77 -8.81 -38.60
CA ALA A 18 1.94 -9.60 -39.51
C ALA A 18 0.47 -9.46 -39.12
N VAL A 19 -0.36 -9.12 -40.10
CA VAL A 19 -1.82 -9.11 -39.93
C VAL A 19 -2.33 -10.35 -40.62
N TYR A 20 -3.02 -11.20 -39.90
CA TYR A 20 -3.68 -12.38 -40.44
C TYR A 20 -5.18 -12.24 -40.27
N ASP A 21 -5.91 -12.18 -41.36
CA ASP A 21 -7.35 -12.44 -41.38
C ASP A 21 -7.55 -13.95 -41.35
N ALA A 22 -7.77 -14.51 -40.20
CA ALA A 22 -8.12 -15.92 -40.08
C ALA A 22 -9.63 -16.04 -39.96
N TYR A 23 -10.22 -16.69 -40.95
CA TYR A 23 -11.64 -16.97 -41.10
C TYR A 23 -12.52 -15.80 -41.54
N ARG A 24 -12.63 -15.67 -42.85
CA ARG A 24 -13.77 -15.04 -43.49
C ARG A 24 -14.72 -16.16 -43.95
N THR A 25 -15.78 -16.39 -43.19
CA THR A 25 -16.91 -17.19 -43.67
C THR A 25 -17.86 -16.25 -44.38
N ASP A 26 -18.19 -16.61 -45.61
CA ASP A 26 -19.06 -15.83 -46.46
C ASP A 26 -20.49 -15.75 -45.92
N SER A 27 -21.07 -14.57 -46.06
CA SER A 27 -22.50 -14.22 -46.17
C SER A 27 -23.52 -14.76 -45.17
N SER A 28 -23.17 -15.45 -44.14
CA SER A 28 -24.13 -15.97 -43.13
C SER A 28 -23.88 -15.60 -41.70
N GLY A 29 -23.11 -14.56 -41.44
CA GLY A 29 -23.09 -13.93 -40.11
C GLY A 29 -22.25 -14.58 -39.01
N ASP A 30 -21.45 -15.57 -39.36
CA ASP A 30 -20.70 -16.33 -38.38
C ASP A 30 -19.23 -15.93 -38.28
N PHE A 31 -18.81 -15.62 -37.09
CA PHE A 31 -17.45 -15.47 -36.55
C PHE A 31 -16.37 -14.88 -37.46
N HIS A 32 -16.23 -13.58 -37.41
CA HIS A 32 -15.03 -12.89 -37.93
C HIS A 32 -13.98 -12.83 -36.82
N TYR A 33 -12.84 -13.51 -36.97
CA TYR A 33 -11.70 -13.39 -36.09
C TYR A 33 -10.53 -12.74 -36.84
N SER A 34 -10.05 -11.60 -36.34
CA SER A 34 -8.81 -10.99 -36.80
C SER A 34 -7.79 -10.90 -35.68
N ASN A 35 -6.54 -11.13 -35.95
CA ASN A 35 -5.47 -11.05 -34.99
C ASN A 35 -4.26 -10.32 -35.57
N GLN A 36 -3.74 -9.36 -34.83
CA GLN A 36 -2.52 -8.66 -35.19
C GLN A 36 -1.46 -8.97 -34.14
N PHE A 37 -0.29 -9.41 -34.59
CA PHE A 37 0.81 -9.70 -33.68
C PHE A 37 2.15 -9.23 -34.21
N THR A 38 3.06 -8.93 -33.31
CA THR A 38 4.43 -8.58 -33.62
C THR A 38 5.34 -9.69 -33.11
N CYS A 39 6.16 -10.26 -34.01
CA CYS A 39 7.14 -11.28 -33.68
C CYS A 39 8.52 -10.65 -33.53
N MET A 40 9.29 -11.15 -32.59
CA MET A 40 10.70 -10.84 -32.45
C MET A 40 11.53 -12.14 -32.40
N PRO A 41 12.81 -12.12 -32.78
CA PRO A 41 13.67 -13.29 -32.64
C PRO A 41 13.75 -13.79 -31.22
N PHE A 42 13.69 -15.08 -30.98
CA PHE A 42 13.73 -15.70 -29.66
C PHE A 42 15.00 -15.33 -28.87
N ALA A 43 16.11 -15.08 -29.56
CA ALA A 43 17.39 -14.67 -28.95
C ALA A 43 17.37 -13.24 -28.37
N LEU A 44 16.38 -12.40 -28.71
CA LEU A 44 16.25 -11.06 -28.17
C LEU A 44 15.32 -11.08 -26.95
N PRO A 45 15.77 -10.63 -25.78
CA PRO A 45 14.92 -10.56 -24.62
C PRO A 45 13.80 -9.53 -24.84
N TYR A 46 12.55 -9.96 -24.70
CA TYR A 46 11.40 -9.07 -24.77
C TYR A 46 11.31 -8.23 -23.50
N ARG A 47 11.28 -6.91 -23.66
CA ARG A 47 11.00 -5.96 -22.59
C ARG A 47 9.87 -5.04 -23.04
N PRO A 48 8.67 -5.16 -22.45
CA PRO A 48 7.57 -4.25 -22.79
C PRO A 48 7.94 -2.81 -22.42
N ALA A 49 7.48 -1.87 -23.23
CA ALA A 49 7.61 -0.45 -22.90
C ALA A 49 6.79 -0.13 -21.63
N ARG A 50 7.33 0.69 -20.76
CA ARG A 50 6.60 1.22 -19.58
C ARG A 50 5.68 2.35 -20.06
N THR A 51 4.48 2.01 -20.45
CA THR A 51 3.48 2.98 -20.95
C THR A 51 2.49 3.41 -19.89
N THR A 52 2.26 2.59 -18.86
CA THR A 52 1.35 2.92 -17.76
C THR A 52 2.08 3.82 -16.74
N PRO A 53 1.55 5.01 -16.45
CA PRO A 53 2.12 5.86 -15.41
C PRO A 53 1.99 5.21 -14.04
N LYS A 54 2.98 5.46 -13.16
CA LYS A 54 2.88 5.04 -11.76
C LYS A 54 1.73 5.79 -11.09
N PRO A 55 0.88 5.13 -10.29
CA PRO A 55 -0.18 5.80 -9.55
C PRO A 55 0.41 6.81 -8.55
N ILE A 56 -0.27 7.94 -8.41
CA ILE A 56 0.10 9.01 -7.46
C ILE A 56 -1.03 9.15 -6.46
N VAL A 57 -0.70 9.06 -5.18
CA VAL A 57 -1.63 9.32 -4.07
C VAL A 57 -1.58 10.81 -3.76
N GLN A 58 -2.70 11.49 -3.98
CA GLN A 58 -2.82 12.91 -3.64
C GLN A 58 -3.34 13.08 -2.21
N GLY A 59 -2.57 13.75 -1.35
CA GLY A 59 -2.94 14.03 0.03
C GLY A 59 -2.62 12.88 0.99
N THR A 60 -3.23 12.94 2.17
CA THR A 60 -3.08 11.96 3.24
C THR A 60 -4.27 10.99 3.27
N GLN A 61 -4.05 9.83 3.85
CA GLN A 61 -5.10 8.83 4.13
C GLN A 61 -5.02 8.42 5.59
N THR A 62 -6.09 7.86 6.14
CA THR A 62 -6.04 7.23 7.45
C THR A 62 -5.94 5.72 7.35
N ALA A 63 -5.35 5.12 8.37
CA ALA A 63 -5.19 3.68 8.47
C ALA A 63 -5.19 3.27 9.94
N VAL A 64 -5.47 2.01 10.22
CA VAL A 64 -5.44 1.46 11.58
C VAL A 64 -4.14 0.70 11.79
N VAL A 65 -3.48 0.93 12.93
CA VAL A 65 -2.26 0.18 13.31
C VAL A 65 -2.61 -1.27 13.61
N VAL A 66 -1.84 -2.19 13.04
CA VAL A 66 -2.08 -3.64 13.16
C VAL A 66 -0.82 -4.40 13.58
N GLY A 67 -1.01 -5.64 14.01
CA GLY A 67 0.08 -6.52 14.40
C GLY A 67 -0.39 -7.94 14.67
N PRO A 68 0.48 -8.79 15.23
CA PRO A 68 0.12 -10.15 15.56
C PRO A 68 -0.90 -10.21 16.70
N PRO A 69 -1.74 -11.24 16.76
CA PRO A 69 -2.69 -11.45 17.84
C PRO A 69 -2.01 -11.48 19.21
N GLY A 70 -2.62 -10.82 20.21
CA GLY A 70 -2.13 -10.78 21.59
C GLY A 70 -1.04 -9.74 21.88
N GLU A 71 -0.63 -8.95 20.88
CA GLU A 71 0.26 -7.81 21.09
C GLU A 71 -0.53 -6.50 21.12
N GLU A 72 -0.11 -5.58 21.99
CA GLU A 72 -0.66 -4.21 22.04
C GLU A 72 0.23 -3.20 21.31
N ILE A 73 1.55 -3.44 21.29
CA ILE A 73 2.55 -2.57 20.69
C ILE A 73 3.52 -3.46 19.93
N TRP A 74 3.62 -3.24 18.63
CA TRP A 74 4.46 -4.11 17.79
C TRP A 74 5.29 -3.30 16.79
N PRO A 75 6.37 -2.64 17.24
CA PRO A 75 7.32 -1.96 16.37
C PRO A 75 8.46 -2.89 15.94
N ASP A 76 9.15 -2.51 14.89
CA ASP A 76 10.47 -3.05 14.57
C ASP A 76 11.59 -2.28 15.30
N LYS A 77 12.84 -2.66 15.06
CA LYS A 77 14.03 -2.02 15.65
C LYS A 77 14.21 -0.55 15.28
N TYR A 78 13.50 -0.06 14.28
CA TYR A 78 13.52 1.35 13.85
C TYR A 78 12.30 2.14 14.34
N GLY A 79 11.44 1.55 15.16
CA GLY A 79 10.20 2.18 15.62
C GLY A 79 9.12 2.28 14.55
N ARG A 80 9.22 1.49 13.47
CA ARG A 80 8.21 1.40 12.42
C ARG A 80 7.08 0.48 12.87
N VAL A 81 5.88 0.73 12.37
CA VAL A 81 4.69 -0.09 12.64
C VAL A 81 4.05 -0.56 11.34
N LYS A 82 3.10 -1.45 11.43
CA LYS A 82 2.28 -1.89 10.30
C LYS A 82 0.86 -1.37 10.44
N VAL A 83 0.22 -1.15 9.30
CA VAL A 83 -1.12 -0.57 9.23
C VAL A 83 -2.01 -1.34 8.28
N GLN A 84 -3.32 -1.23 8.49
CA GLN A 84 -4.36 -1.66 7.57
C GLN A 84 -5.04 -0.43 7.00
N PHE A 85 -4.98 -0.24 5.68
CA PHE A 85 -5.72 0.83 5.01
C PHE A 85 -7.20 0.48 4.88
N HIS A 86 -8.07 1.47 4.97
CA HIS A 86 -9.52 1.26 4.89
C HIS A 86 -10.01 0.73 3.53
N TRP A 87 -9.28 1.01 2.46
CA TRP A 87 -9.59 0.53 1.11
C TRP A 87 -9.11 -0.91 0.85
N ASP A 88 -8.22 -1.45 1.67
CA ASP A 88 -7.72 -2.81 1.51
C ASP A 88 -8.78 -3.83 1.97
N ARG A 89 -9.40 -4.48 1.00
CA ARG A 89 -10.45 -5.48 1.21
C ARG A 89 -9.92 -6.89 1.50
N GLU A 90 -8.67 -7.14 1.20
CA GLU A 90 -8.04 -8.46 1.36
C GLU A 90 -7.27 -8.56 2.66
N GLY A 91 -6.93 -7.44 3.26
CA GLY A 91 -6.22 -7.35 4.53
C GLY A 91 -7.00 -7.98 5.68
N LYS A 92 -6.27 -8.63 6.58
CA LYS A 92 -6.83 -9.38 7.72
C LYS A 92 -6.61 -8.68 9.06
N ASN A 93 -6.21 -7.41 9.04
CA ASN A 93 -5.82 -6.65 10.23
C ASN A 93 -4.73 -7.34 11.05
N ASP A 94 -3.74 -7.91 10.38
CA ASP A 94 -2.66 -8.68 10.98
C ASP A 94 -1.27 -8.14 10.61
N ALA A 95 -0.25 -8.86 11.04
CA ALA A 95 1.15 -8.54 10.77
C ALA A 95 1.52 -8.54 9.26
N GLN A 96 0.66 -8.98 8.37
CA GLN A 96 0.89 -9.04 6.93
C GLN A 96 0.17 -7.94 6.15
N SER A 97 -0.62 -7.11 6.81
CA SER A 97 -1.48 -6.10 6.17
C SER A 97 -0.72 -5.00 5.43
N SER A 98 0.52 -4.70 5.80
CA SER A 98 1.34 -3.69 5.08
C SER A 98 2.84 -3.97 5.14
N CYS A 99 3.64 -3.16 4.45
CA CYS A 99 5.06 -3.00 4.76
C CYS A 99 5.25 -2.33 6.13
N TRP A 100 6.50 -2.26 6.60
CA TRP A 100 6.86 -1.46 7.77
C TRP A 100 6.83 0.03 7.43
N VAL A 101 5.97 0.79 8.12
CA VAL A 101 5.74 2.22 7.91
C VAL A 101 6.46 3.03 8.97
N ARG A 102 7.24 4.03 8.56
CA ARG A 102 7.93 4.94 9.48
C ARG A 102 6.94 5.79 10.24
N VAL A 103 7.25 6.10 11.50
CA VAL A 103 6.44 6.96 12.37
C VAL A 103 7.15 8.30 12.55
N GLY A 104 6.51 9.37 12.15
CA GLY A 104 6.96 10.73 12.41
C GLY A 104 6.89 11.04 13.90
N THR A 105 7.88 11.75 14.43
CA THR A 105 7.96 12.18 15.80
C THR A 105 8.35 13.65 15.87
N LEU A 106 8.09 14.31 16.99
CA LEU A 106 8.41 15.73 17.18
C LEU A 106 9.91 16.02 17.14
N TRP A 107 10.74 15.06 17.52
CA TRP A 107 12.17 15.23 17.59
C TRP A 107 12.88 13.88 17.48
N ALA A 108 13.79 13.75 16.51
CA ALA A 108 14.53 12.51 16.27
C ALA A 108 16.02 12.80 16.08
N GLY A 109 16.86 12.24 16.93
CA GLY A 109 18.29 12.35 16.87
C GLY A 109 18.98 11.00 17.03
N LYS A 110 20.31 11.02 17.11
CA LYS A 110 21.12 9.82 17.26
C LYS A 110 21.06 9.32 18.71
N GLN A 111 20.12 8.41 19.00
CA GLN A 111 19.84 7.85 20.33
C GLN A 111 19.28 8.88 21.35
N TRP A 112 18.66 9.96 20.86
CA TRP A 112 17.95 10.93 21.67
C TRP A 112 16.77 11.53 20.90
N GLY A 113 15.76 12.06 21.58
CA GLY A 113 14.56 12.63 20.98
C GLY A 113 13.29 12.25 21.73
N VAL A 114 12.15 12.43 21.05
CA VAL A 114 10.82 12.05 21.55
C VAL A 114 10.34 10.82 20.81
N ILE A 115 9.85 9.83 21.51
CA ILE A 115 9.33 8.60 20.90
C ILE A 115 7.95 8.26 21.46
N HIS A 116 6.97 8.11 20.56
CA HIS A 116 5.65 7.58 20.86
C HIS A 116 5.29 6.57 19.76
N ILE A 117 5.30 5.29 20.12
CA ILE A 117 4.94 4.23 19.18
C ILE A 117 3.42 4.09 19.14
N PRO A 118 2.77 4.26 17.99
CA PRO A 118 1.35 3.99 17.85
C PRO A 118 1.03 2.53 18.21
N ARG A 119 -0.03 2.32 18.97
CA ARG A 119 -0.45 0.99 19.41
C ARG A 119 -1.44 0.39 18.43
N ILE A 120 -1.53 -0.94 18.43
CA ILE A 120 -2.49 -1.70 17.64
C ILE A 120 -3.91 -1.20 17.94
N GLY A 121 -4.70 -0.97 16.90
CA GLY A 121 -6.04 -0.41 16.96
C GLY A 121 -6.11 1.13 16.86
N GLN A 122 -5.01 1.84 17.02
CA GLN A 122 -5.02 3.30 16.87
C GLN A 122 -5.11 3.71 15.41
N GLU A 123 -5.86 4.77 15.15
CA GLU A 123 -5.97 5.38 13.84
C GLU A 123 -4.87 6.41 13.62
N VAL A 124 -4.18 6.28 12.49
CA VAL A 124 -3.03 7.12 12.13
C VAL A 124 -3.25 7.79 10.79
N ILE A 125 -2.65 8.96 10.62
CA ILE A 125 -2.62 9.69 9.35
C ILE A 125 -1.36 9.29 8.61
N VAL A 126 -1.52 8.80 7.38
CA VAL A 126 -0.44 8.37 6.50
C VAL A 126 -0.31 9.35 5.33
N ALA A 127 0.87 9.92 5.18
CA ALA A 127 1.29 10.65 4.00
C ALA A 127 2.15 9.74 3.11
N PHE A 128 2.29 10.11 1.85
CA PHE A 128 3.09 9.36 0.87
C PHE A 128 4.16 10.31 0.31
N GLU A 129 5.44 9.95 0.44
CA GLU A 129 6.53 10.79 -0.06
C GLU A 129 6.41 10.95 -1.58
N GLU A 130 6.34 12.21 -2.05
CA GLU A 130 6.11 12.56 -3.45
C GLU A 130 4.86 11.89 -4.08
N GLY A 131 3.90 11.50 -3.26
CA GLY A 131 2.70 10.78 -3.70
C GLY A 131 2.95 9.31 -4.08
N ASP A 132 4.13 8.78 -3.79
CA ASP A 132 4.46 7.40 -4.08
C ASP A 132 3.78 6.43 -3.10
N PRO A 133 2.83 5.57 -3.55
CA PRO A 133 2.15 4.62 -2.68
C PRO A 133 3.09 3.61 -2.00
N ASP A 134 4.30 3.42 -2.53
CA ASP A 134 5.30 2.53 -1.95
C ASP A 134 6.15 3.20 -0.85
N GLN A 135 5.94 4.50 -0.60
CA GLN A 135 6.68 5.28 0.38
C GLN A 135 5.76 5.95 1.43
N PRO A 136 5.00 5.15 2.20
CA PRO A 136 4.14 5.67 3.26
C PRO A 136 4.94 6.13 4.48
N VAL A 137 4.47 7.22 5.12
CA VAL A 137 4.99 7.72 6.39
C VAL A 137 3.82 8.14 7.26
N ILE A 138 3.77 7.67 8.50
CA ILE A 138 2.80 8.13 9.49
C ILE A 138 3.23 9.50 9.99
N VAL A 139 2.34 10.48 9.87
CA VAL A 139 2.60 11.88 10.24
C VAL A 139 1.80 12.34 11.46
N GLY A 140 0.87 11.53 11.95
CA GLY A 140 0.08 11.84 13.13
C GLY A 140 -0.90 10.73 13.49
N SER A 141 -1.68 10.98 14.53
CA SER A 141 -2.76 10.10 14.98
C SER A 141 -4.02 10.92 15.21
N VAL A 142 -5.18 10.29 15.08
CA VAL A 142 -6.49 10.92 15.30
C VAL A 142 -7.31 10.10 16.29
N TYR A 143 -8.12 10.80 17.08
CA TYR A 143 -9.14 10.15 17.89
C TYR A 143 -10.35 9.77 17.02
N ASN A 144 -11.01 8.71 17.39
CA ASN A 144 -12.24 8.24 16.75
C ASN A 144 -13.21 7.70 17.80
N TYR A 145 -14.32 7.11 17.36
CA TYR A 145 -15.35 6.60 18.26
C TYR A 145 -14.83 5.48 19.19
N GLU A 146 -13.93 4.64 18.74
CA GLU A 146 -13.34 3.55 19.54
C GLU A 146 -12.21 4.03 20.43
N MET A 147 -11.45 5.03 19.97
CA MET A 147 -10.29 5.60 20.64
C MET A 147 -10.57 7.06 21.00
N MET A 148 -11.37 7.28 22.04
CA MET A 148 -11.79 8.60 22.51
C MET A 148 -10.65 9.37 23.19
N PRO A 149 -10.70 10.72 23.20
CA PRO A 149 -9.74 11.56 23.93
C PRO A 149 -9.64 11.17 25.42
N PRO A 150 -8.47 11.39 26.05
CA PRO A 150 -8.24 11.00 27.45
C PRO A 150 -9.08 11.78 28.46
N TYR A 151 -9.59 12.95 28.08
CA TYR A 151 -10.42 13.81 28.89
C TYR A 151 -11.81 13.96 28.32
N LYS A 152 -12.81 14.01 29.21
CA LYS A 152 -14.21 14.13 28.78
C LYS A 152 -14.45 15.51 28.14
N LEU A 153 -14.72 15.51 26.86
CA LEU A 153 -15.06 16.72 26.12
C LEU A 153 -16.57 16.82 25.91
N PRO A 154 -17.14 18.05 25.85
CA PRO A 154 -16.47 19.36 25.93
C PRO A 154 -16.20 19.88 27.33
N ASP A 155 -16.53 19.14 28.40
CA ASP A 155 -16.49 19.63 29.78
C ASP A 155 -15.08 20.08 30.21
N ASN A 156 -14.07 19.33 29.82
CA ASN A 156 -12.65 19.58 30.12
C ASN A 156 -11.87 20.25 28.98
N LYS A 157 -12.50 21.12 28.21
CA LYS A 157 -11.89 21.75 27.03
C LYS A 157 -10.64 22.58 27.25
N THR A 158 -10.39 23.00 28.49
CA THR A 158 -9.21 23.78 28.89
C THR A 158 -8.07 22.89 29.36
N GLN A 159 -8.31 21.59 29.58
CA GLN A 159 -7.28 20.67 30.04
C GLN A 159 -6.38 20.25 28.88
N SER A 160 -5.08 20.33 29.08
CA SER A 160 -4.06 19.86 28.13
C SER A 160 -3.08 18.97 28.89
N GLY A 161 -2.63 17.92 28.27
CA GLY A 161 -1.70 17.01 28.90
C GLY A 161 -1.39 15.79 28.05
N MET A 162 -0.46 14.98 28.51
CA MET A 162 -0.15 13.65 27.93
C MET A 162 -0.53 12.60 28.97
N LYS A 163 -1.42 11.69 28.56
CA LYS A 163 -1.85 10.56 29.38
C LYS A 163 -1.46 9.25 28.69
N SER A 164 -0.59 8.49 29.34
CA SER A 164 -0.20 7.17 28.86
C SER A 164 -1.14 6.08 29.40
N ARG A 165 -0.95 4.86 28.92
CA ARG A 165 -1.63 3.67 29.44
C ARG A 165 -0.60 2.56 29.60
N SER A 166 -0.57 1.91 30.78
CA SER A 166 0.31 0.77 31.00
C SER A 166 0.00 -0.38 30.06
N SER A 167 1.00 -1.09 29.60
CA SER A 167 0.88 -2.36 28.87
C SER A 167 1.25 -3.51 29.84
N LYS A 168 0.76 -4.75 29.67
CA LYS A 168 -0.33 -5.22 28.81
C LYS A 168 -1.64 -5.12 29.57
N GLU A 169 -2.73 -4.86 28.85
CA GLU A 169 -4.09 -4.83 29.42
C GLU A 169 -4.28 -3.85 30.58
N GLY A 170 -3.51 -2.77 30.61
CA GLY A 170 -3.65 -1.72 31.60
C GLY A 170 -5.08 -1.17 31.64
N SER A 171 -5.68 -1.09 32.83
CA SER A 171 -7.02 -0.50 33.03
C SER A 171 -6.98 1.02 32.85
N ALA A 172 -8.14 1.65 32.90
CA ALA A 172 -8.26 3.12 32.86
C ALA A 172 -7.55 3.81 34.04
N THR A 173 -7.21 3.08 35.09
CA THR A 173 -6.50 3.58 36.28
C THR A 173 -4.98 3.36 36.24
N ASN A 174 -4.47 2.58 35.26
CA ASN A 174 -3.04 2.31 35.11
C ASN A 174 -2.43 3.22 34.03
N PHE A 175 -2.10 4.44 34.39
CA PHE A 175 -1.56 5.46 33.51
C PHE A 175 -0.50 6.33 34.20
N ASN A 176 0.29 7.03 33.38
CA ASN A 176 1.07 8.20 33.82
C ASN A 176 0.49 9.42 33.09
N GLU A 177 0.44 10.55 33.80
CA GLU A 177 -0.13 11.80 33.29
C GLU A 177 0.82 12.97 33.62
N LEU A 178 1.05 13.85 32.64
CA LEU A 178 1.85 15.07 32.71
C LEU A 178 1.00 16.26 32.31
#